data_e090d23663ec2f3d6fdd593676e13ad0
#
_entry.id   e090d23663ec2f3d6fdd593676e13ad0
#
_cell.length_a   1.000
_cell.length_b   1.000
_cell.length_c   1.000
_cell.angle_alpha   90.00
_cell.angle_beta   90.00
_cell.angle_gamma   90.00
#
_symmetry.space_group_name_H-M   'P 1'
#
loop_
_entity.id
_entity.type
_entity.pdbx_description
1 polymer ?
#
loop_
_entity_poly.entity_id
_entity_poly.type
_entity_poly.pdbx_seq_one_letter_code
_entity_poly.pdbx_strand_id
1 'polypeptide(L)'
;TPGELNRGIENTDNLPHQEKKIGIVLASNKIDIFKEMKSLVTGLLIELIGKEEVVFSASENLPGWSDTETSAKISVLKEDIGIISLVNKESSAKLNLKMKVVVAELSLNSLLKIIFSLPPKRFKEAPRYPSVMRDLCFVISDKILYNDFKREIINFNSLIKTAELFDVYHGDKLAKEEKSFAFHIEYQAEDKTLTTAEVDELQNKLIEHLK
;
A
#
# COMPACT_ATOMS: atom_id res chain seq x y z
N THR A 1 31.97 -1.95 12.59
CA THR A 1 31.12 -1.58 13.76
C THR A 1 29.96 -0.72 13.27
N PRO A 2 28.70 -0.88 13.77
CA PRO A 2 27.51 -0.15 13.26
C PRO A 2 27.54 1.38 13.42
N GLY A 3 28.59 1.95 13.97
CA GLY A 3 28.71 3.38 14.26
C GLY A 3 29.32 4.25 13.16
N GLU A 4 29.85 3.68 12.08
CA GLU A 4 30.57 4.48 11.07
C GLU A 4 29.74 4.89 9.86
N LEU A 5 28.53 4.34 9.70
CA LEU A 5 27.62 4.69 8.60
C LEU A 5 26.83 5.98 8.82
N ASN A 6 26.91 6.57 10.03
CA ASN A 6 26.19 7.81 10.38
C ASN A 6 27.06 9.05 10.45
N ARG A 7 28.29 9.01 9.93
CA ARG A 7 28.99 10.25 9.64
C ARG A 7 28.33 10.88 8.44
N GLY A 8 27.32 11.71 8.71
CA GLY A 8 26.94 12.76 7.79
C GLY A 8 28.23 13.42 7.35
N ILE A 9 28.52 13.41 6.07
CA ILE A 9 29.57 14.24 5.48
C ILE A 9 29.15 15.65 5.86
N GLU A 10 29.73 16.22 6.93
CA GLU A 10 29.68 17.65 7.16
C GLU A 10 30.17 18.28 5.88
N ASN A 11 29.31 19.01 5.21
CA ASN A 11 29.57 19.70 3.97
C ASN A 11 30.57 20.82 4.23
N THR A 12 31.84 20.49 4.27
CA THR A 12 32.95 21.48 4.40
C THR A 12 33.19 22.23 3.09
N ASP A 13 32.60 21.75 1.98
CA ASP A 13 32.84 22.32 0.65
C ASP A 13 31.53 22.80 0.05
N ASN A 14 30.92 23.82 0.27
CA ASN A 14 29.80 24.48 -0.46
C ASN A 14 29.14 23.69 -1.63
N LEU A 15 29.20 22.36 -1.60
CA LEU A 15 28.59 21.48 -2.57
C LEU A 15 27.08 21.37 -2.31
N PRO A 16 26.25 21.35 -3.33
CA PRO A 16 24.81 21.18 -3.15
C PRO A 16 24.52 19.85 -2.48
N HIS A 17 23.51 19.83 -1.59
CA HIS A 17 23.04 18.59 -0.98
C HIS A 17 22.59 17.60 -2.06
N GLN A 18 23.17 16.41 -2.05
CA GLN A 18 22.84 15.34 -2.98
C GLN A 18 22.07 14.23 -2.28
N GLU A 19 20.91 13.90 -2.81
CA GLU A 19 20.10 12.78 -2.34
C GLU A 19 20.10 11.66 -3.38
N LYS A 20 20.38 10.42 -2.93
CA LYS A 20 20.26 9.25 -3.80
C LYS A 20 18.81 8.81 -3.89
N LYS A 21 18.32 8.65 -5.10
CA LYS A 21 16.96 8.20 -5.40
C LYS A 21 16.96 6.96 -6.27
N ILE A 22 15.94 6.14 -6.11
CA ILE A 22 15.59 5.05 -7.02
C ILE A 22 14.48 5.57 -7.91
N GLY A 23 14.70 5.59 -9.23
CA GLY A 23 13.68 5.91 -10.22
C GLY A 23 13.17 4.64 -10.89
N ILE A 24 11.85 4.47 -10.95
CA ILE A 24 11.19 3.39 -11.69
C ILE A 24 10.30 4.04 -12.72
N VAL A 25 10.43 3.62 -13.98
CA VAL A 25 9.65 4.18 -15.10
C VAL A 25 8.88 3.06 -15.78
N LEU A 26 7.59 3.27 -15.97
CA LEU A 26 6.72 2.38 -16.73
C LEU A 26 6.05 3.18 -17.85
N ALA A 27 6.14 2.68 -19.09
CA ALA A 27 5.54 3.31 -20.25
C ALA A 27 4.61 2.34 -20.96
N SER A 28 3.35 2.74 -21.18
CA SER A 28 2.35 1.89 -21.85
C SER A 28 1.17 2.73 -22.34
N ASN A 29 0.44 2.20 -23.33
CA ASN A 29 -0.85 2.74 -23.75
C ASN A 29 -2.05 2.15 -22.98
N LYS A 30 -1.83 1.26 -22.02
CA LYS A 30 -2.88 0.69 -21.18
C LYS A 30 -3.57 1.78 -20.34
N ILE A 31 -4.84 1.53 -19.99
CA ILE A 31 -5.63 2.46 -19.17
C ILE A 31 -5.09 2.46 -17.73
N ASP A 32 -4.76 1.30 -17.19
CA ASP A 32 -4.45 1.10 -15.76
C ASP A 32 -2.95 1.14 -15.41
N ILE A 33 -2.15 1.83 -16.23
CA ILE A 33 -0.68 1.90 -16.04
C ILE A 33 -0.27 2.43 -14.64
N PHE A 34 -1.05 3.35 -14.07
CA PHE A 34 -0.79 3.87 -12.72
C PHE A 34 -1.00 2.79 -11.65
N LYS A 35 -2.06 1.99 -11.78
CA LYS A 35 -2.34 0.85 -10.89
C LYS A 35 -1.26 -0.22 -11.02
N GLU A 36 -0.78 -0.49 -12.24
CA GLU A 36 0.31 -1.42 -12.49
C GLU A 36 1.61 -0.97 -11.79
N MET A 37 1.98 0.32 -11.91
CA MET A 37 3.12 0.88 -11.19
C MET A 37 2.95 0.82 -9.67
N LYS A 38 1.76 1.14 -9.15
CA LYS A 38 1.47 0.99 -7.71
C LYS A 38 1.73 -0.44 -7.23
N SER A 39 1.28 -1.43 -7.99
CA SER A 39 1.49 -2.85 -7.65
C SER A 39 2.97 -3.22 -7.66
N LEU A 40 3.73 -2.76 -8.65
CA LEU A 40 5.18 -2.98 -8.74
C LEU A 40 5.92 -2.37 -7.53
N VAL A 41 5.63 -1.11 -7.22
CA VAL A 41 6.26 -0.43 -6.09
C VAL A 41 5.88 -1.09 -4.77
N THR A 42 4.60 -1.46 -4.59
CA THR A 42 4.14 -2.17 -3.40
C THR A 42 4.85 -3.51 -3.25
N GLY A 43 4.93 -4.32 -4.31
CA GLY A 43 5.65 -5.60 -4.29
C GLY A 43 7.13 -5.45 -3.94
N LEU A 44 7.81 -4.47 -4.54
CA LEU A 44 9.21 -4.16 -4.22
C LEU A 44 9.39 -3.79 -2.74
N LEU A 45 8.52 -2.93 -2.21
CA LEU A 45 8.61 -2.48 -0.82
C LEU A 45 8.29 -3.61 0.16
N ILE A 46 7.27 -4.43 -0.10
CA ILE A 46 6.95 -5.61 0.73
C ILE A 46 8.13 -6.58 0.78
N GLU A 47 8.79 -6.83 -0.35
CA GLU A 47 9.95 -7.72 -0.41
C GLU A 47 11.12 -7.19 0.43
N LEU A 48 11.38 -5.90 0.35
CA LEU A 48 12.46 -5.25 1.09
C LEU A 48 12.19 -5.15 2.60
N ILE A 49 10.96 -4.77 2.97
CA ILE A 49 10.59 -4.43 4.34
C ILE A 49 9.95 -5.62 5.05
N GLY A 50 9.32 -6.54 4.31
CA GLY A 50 8.62 -7.71 4.85
C GLY A 50 7.33 -7.37 5.59
N LYS A 51 6.72 -6.20 5.30
CA LYS A 51 5.47 -5.72 5.89
C LYS A 51 4.60 -5.06 4.83
N GLU A 52 3.29 -5.20 4.96
CA GLU A 52 2.29 -4.61 4.05
C GLU A 52 1.88 -3.17 4.45
N GLU A 53 2.75 -2.42 5.08
CA GLU A 53 2.44 -1.06 5.53
C GLU A 53 2.82 0.01 4.50
N VAL A 54 2.54 -0.22 3.23
CA VAL A 54 2.73 0.76 2.16
C VAL A 54 1.46 1.57 1.97
N VAL A 55 1.53 2.86 2.21
CA VAL A 55 0.40 3.78 2.09
C VAL A 55 0.62 4.74 0.93
N PHE A 56 -0.41 4.89 0.10
CA PHE A 56 -0.47 5.90 -0.95
C PHE A 56 -1.48 6.96 -0.55
N SER A 57 -1.06 8.22 -0.51
CA SER A 57 -1.91 9.35 -0.15
C SER A 57 -1.75 10.53 -1.10
N ALA A 58 -2.72 11.43 -1.12
CA ALA A 58 -2.58 12.67 -1.87
C ALA A 58 -1.36 13.46 -1.39
N SER A 59 -0.72 14.20 -2.31
CA SER A 59 0.43 15.06 -2.02
C SER A 59 0.20 16.46 -2.58
N GLU A 60 0.47 17.46 -1.78
CA GLU A 60 0.44 18.86 -2.21
C GLU A 60 1.77 19.29 -2.86
N ASN A 61 2.88 18.65 -2.49
CA ASN A 61 4.21 18.93 -3.01
C ASN A 61 4.57 17.95 -4.13
N LEU A 62 4.19 18.30 -5.36
CA LEU A 62 4.45 17.50 -6.55
C LEU A 62 5.61 18.08 -7.36
N PRO A 63 6.51 17.25 -7.92
CA PRO A 63 7.48 17.69 -8.91
C PRO A 63 6.80 18.30 -10.14
N GLY A 64 7.45 19.26 -10.81
CA GLY A 64 6.89 19.96 -11.97
C GLY A 64 6.54 19.06 -13.17
N TRP A 65 7.04 17.84 -13.21
CA TRP A 65 6.70 16.85 -14.24
C TRP A 65 5.46 16.01 -13.91
N SER A 66 4.96 16.10 -12.69
CA SER A 66 3.86 15.26 -12.19
C SER A 66 2.50 15.76 -12.66
N ASP A 67 1.60 14.81 -12.91
CA ASP A 67 0.17 15.07 -13.09
C ASP A 67 -0.50 15.21 -11.71
N THR A 68 -1.28 16.27 -11.51
CA THR A 68 -1.87 16.59 -10.20
C THR A 68 -3.01 15.66 -9.81
N GLU A 69 -3.72 15.10 -10.77
CA GLU A 69 -4.86 14.21 -10.52
C GLU A 69 -4.43 12.76 -10.38
N THR A 70 -3.34 12.39 -11.09
CA THR A 70 -2.85 11.01 -11.14
C THR A 70 -1.47 10.92 -10.48
N SER A 71 -1.43 11.22 -9.19
CA SER A 71 -0.23 11.19 -8.37
C SER A 71 -0.53 10.72 -6.96
N ALA A 72 0.46 10.17 -6.28
CA ALA A 72 0.38 9.82 -4.88
C ALA A 72 1.75 9.87 -4.21
N LYS A 73 1.77 10.32 -2.97
CA LYS A 73 2.89 10.18 -2.06
C LYS A 73 2.95 8.74 -1.55
N ILE A 74 4.15 8.20 -1.42
CA ILE A 74 4.42 6.87 -0.92
C ILE A 74 5.00 6.98 0.48
N SER A 75 4.34 6.37 1.45
CA SER A 75 4.80 6.33 2.83
C SER A 75 4.88 4.89 3.32
N VAL A 76 5.86 4.61 4.17
CA VAL A 76 6.08 3.32 4.83
C VAL A 76 6.35 3.57 6.30
N LEU A 77 5.65 2.86 7.20
CA LEU A 77 5.79 3.05 8.65
C LEU A 77 5.63 4.52 9.08
N LYS A 78 4.75 5.28 8.41
CA LYS A 78 4.52 6.73 8.60
C LYS A 78 5.67 7.64 8.14
N GLU A 79 6.73 7.10 7.54
CA GLU A 79 7.80 7.87 6.91
C GLU A 79 7.53 8.05 5.41
N ASP A 80 7.65 9.26 4.91
CA ASP A 80 7.53 9.56 3.49
C ASP A 80 8.80 9.11 2.77
N ILE A 81 8.64 8.21 1.80
CA ILE A 81 9.78 7.63 1.09
C ILE A 81 9.84 8.00 -0.38
N GLY A 82 8.78 8.59 -0.92
CA GLY A 82 8.78 8.93 -2.33
C GLY A 82 7.43 9.31 -2.89
N ILE A 83 7.38 9.33 -4.20
CA ILE A 83 6.20 9.71 -4.98
C ILE A 83 6.04 8.79 -6.19
N ILE A 84 4.79 8.57 -6.57
CA ILE A 84 4.39 7.98 -7.84
C ILE A 84 3.50 8.96 -8.59
N SER A 85 3.74 9.18 -9.87
CA SER A 85 2.91 10.07 -10.69
C SER A 85 2.92 9.68 -12.17
N LEU A 86 1.80 9.93 -12.81
CA LEU A 86 1.77 10.04 -14.27
C LEU A 86 2.55 11.29 -14.69
N VAL A 87 3.29 11.21 -15.77
CA VAL A 87 3.96 12.39 -16.37
C VAL A 87 2.90 13.31 -16.98
N ASN A 88 2.91 14.59 -16.60
CA ASN A 88 1.93 15.56 -17.07
C ASN A 88 2.02 15.81 -18.59
N LYS A 89 0.99 16.42 -19.16
CA LYS A 89 0.88 16.67 -20.60
C LYS A 89 2.01 17.56 -21.12
N GLU A 90 2.41 18.58 -20.36
CA GLU A 90 3.45 19.52 -20.75
C GLU A 90 4.83 18.83 -20.87
N SER A 91 5.21 18.09 -19.85
CA SER A 91 6.46 17.32 -19.83
C SER A 91 6.46 16.22 -20.89
N SER A 92 5.32 15.54 -21.08
CA SER A 92 5.16 14.54 -22.14
C SER A 92 5.34 15.14 -23.53
N ALA A 93 4.81 16.33 -23.79
CA ALA A 93 4.98 17.03 -25.05
C ALA A 93 6.42 17.47 -25.27
N LYS A 94 7.09 18.06 -24.27
CA LYS A 94 8.50 18.49 -24.34
C LYS A 94 9.44 17.32 -24.62
N LEU A 95 9.16 16.14 -24.08
CA LEU A 95 9.94 14.91 -24.26
C LEU A 95 9.49 14.08 -25.47
N ASN A 96 8.46 14.54 -26.20
CA ASN A 96 7.88 13.83 -27.35
C ASN A 96 7.46 12.38 -27.01
N LEU A 97 6.92 12.17 -25.82
CA LEU A 97 6.44 10.85 -25.38
C LEU A 97 5.19 10.45 -26.17
N LYS A 98 5.18 9.25 -26.72
CA LYS A 98 4.07 8.70 -27.52
C LYS A 98 3.11 7.82 -26.70
N MET A 99 3.49 7.51 -25.49
CA MET A 99 2.76 6.65 -24.57
C MET A 99 2.56 7.38 -23.22
N LYS A 100 1.62 6.89 -22.43
CA LYS A 100 1.54 7.28 -21.02
C LYS A 100 2.78 6.78 -20.30
N VAL A 101 3.35 7.63 -19.46
CA VAL A 101 4.54 7.31 -18.66
C VAL A 101 4.21 7.57 -17.20
N VAL A 102 4.40 6.57 -16.37
CA VAL A 102 4.31 6.69 -14.90
C VAL A 102 5.71 6.54 -14.34
N VAL A 103 6.04 7.44 -13.42
CA VAL A 103 7.34 7.45 -12.74
C VAL A 103 7.11 7.30 -11.24
N ALA A 104 7.89 6.45 -10.60
CA ALA A 104 8.05 6.41 -9.17
C ALA A 104 9.46 6.83 -8.79
N GLU A 105 9.59 7.78 -7.87
CA GLU A 105 10.86 8.19 -7.26
C GLU A 105 10.85 7.83 -5.78
N LEU A 106 11.84 7.06 -5.33
CA LEU A 106 11.99 6.65 -3.94
C LEU A 106 13.30 7.17 -3.37
N SER A 107 13.27 7.75 -2.17
CA SER A 107 14.47 8.14 -1.42
C SER A 107 15.20 6.89 -0.94
N LEU A 108 16.40 6.65 -1.45
CA LEU A 108 17.22 5.53 -1.01
C LEU A 108 17.62 5.68 0.46
N ASN A 109 17.88 6.90 0.91
CA ASN A 109 18.28 7.17 2.28
C ASN A 109 17.13 6.83 3.26
N SER A 110 15.89 7.26 2.96
CA SER A 110 14.71 6.93 3.77
C SER A 110 14.44 5.43 3.80
N LEU A 111 14.55 4.76 2.65
CA LEU A 111 14.42 3.30 2.58
C LEU A 111 15.45 2.57 3.43
N LEU A 112 16.72 2.91 3.31
CA LEU A 112 17.80 2.30 4.10
C LEU A 112 17.59 2.55 5.60
N LYS A 113 17.20 3.77 6.00
CA LYS A 113 16.88 4.11 7.39
C LYS A 113 15.77 3.18 7.93
N ILE A 114 14.70 2.96 7.15
CA ILE A 114 13.62 2.05 7.54
C ILE A 114 14.14 0.62 7.65
N ILE A 115 14.81 0.11 6.60
CA ILE A 115 15.32 -1.27 6.57
C ILE A 115 16.24 -1.56 7.77
N PHE A 116 17.15 -0.64 8.10
CA PHE A 116 18.07 -0.81 9.23
C PHE A 116 17.40 -0.62 10.61
N SER A 117 16.23 0.03 10.66
CA SER A 117 15.46 0.16 11.91
C SER A 117 14.60 -1.08 12.20
N LEU A 118 14.37 -1.92 11.21
CA LEU A 118 13.55 -3.12 11.37
C LEU A 118 14.33 -4.23 12.09
N PRO A 119 13.65 -5.03 12.93
CA PRO A 119 14.28 -6.21 13.50
C PRO A 119 14.67 -7.18 12.38
N PRO A 120 15.77 -7.93 12.55
CA PRO A 120 16.16 -8.92 11.54
C PRO A 120 15.03 -9.92 11.30
N LYS A 121 14.81 -10.25 10.02
CA LYS A 121 13.81 -11.28 9.64
C LYS A 121 14.17 -12.58 10.36
N ARG A 122 13.31 -13.01 11.27
CA ARG A 122 13.44 -14.33 11.93
C ARG A 122 12.50 -15.30 11.27
N PHE A 123 12.95 -16.54 11.13
CA PHE A 123 12.09 -17.63 10.71
C PHE A 123 10.87 -17.71 11.65
N LYS A 124 9.67 -17.72 11.10
CA LYS A 124 8.44 -18.05 11.81
C LYS A 124 8.01 -19.43 11.33
N GLU A 125 7.78 -20.33 12.27
CA GLU A 125 7.17 -21.62 11.93
C GLU A 125 5.84 -21.39 11.22
N ALA A 126 5.55 -22.22 10.22
CA ALA A 126 4.25 -22.22 9.59
C ALA A 126 3.17 -22.50 10.65
N PRO A 127 2.00 -21.86 10.56
CA PRO A 127 0.91 -22.09 11.50
C PRO A 127 0.56 -23.58 11.56
N ARG A 128 0.40 -24.10 12.76
CA ARG A 128 0.09 -25.53 12.97
C ARG A 128 -1.34 -25.89 12.62
N TYR A 129 -2.24 -24.94 12.71
CA TYR A 129 -3.66 -25.13 12.48
C TYR A 129 -4.11 -24.46 11.19
N PRO A 130 -5.01 -25.08 10.42
CA PRO A 130 -5.47 -24.52 9.16
C PRO A 130 -6.27 -23.24 9.38
N SER A 131 -6.20 -22.34 8.41
CA SER A 131 -7.07 -21.18 8.35
C SER A 131 -8.41 -21.49 7.69
N VAL A 132 -9.40 -20.63 7.94
CA VAL A 132 -10.71 -20.67 7.30
C VAL A 132 -10.91 -19.36 6.54
N MET A 133 -11.19 -19.46 5.24
CA MET A 133 -11.50 -18.32 4.39
C MET A 133 -13.01 -18.08 4.34
N ARG A 134 -13.42 -16.81 4.33
CA ARG A 134 -14.81 -16.37 4.12
C ARG A 134 -14.84 -15.15 3.21
N ASP A 135 -15.81 -15.13 2.33
CA ASP A 135 -16.07 -14.02 1.43
C ASP A 135 -17.20 -13.17 2.02
N LEU A 136 -16.93 -11.88 2.20
CA LEU A 136 -17.92 -10.93 2.69
C LEU A 136 -18.02 -9.73 1.76
N CYS A 137 -19.26 -9.30 1.49
CA CYS A 137 -19.55 -8.08 0.75
C CYS A 137 -20.18 -7.05 1.69
N PHE A 138 -19.64 -5.83 1.66
CA PHE A 138 -20.12 -4.71 2.45
C PHE A 138 -20.56 -3.57 1.54
N VAL A 139 -21.79 -3.13 1.68
CA VAL A 139 -22.27 -1.91 1.05
C VAL A 139 -21.97 -0.75 1.98
N ILE A 140 -21.17 0.20 1.51
CA ILE A 140 -20.65 1.30 2.31
C ILE A 140 -20.76 2.62 1.53
N SER A 141 -20.66 3.74 2.24
CA SER A 141 -20.58 5.05 1.60
C SER A 141 -19.34 5.15 0.69
N ASP A 142 -19.50 5.78 -0.47
CA ASP A 142 -18.42 6.01 -1.43
C ASP A 142 -17.24 6.83 -0.85
N LYS A 143 -17.50 7.62 0.19
CA LYS A 143 -16.52 8.44 0.91
C LYS A 143 -15.55 7.63 1.77
N ILE A 144 -15.91 6.38 2.14
CA ILE A 144 -15.06 5.54 2.99
C ILE A 144 -13.87 5.05 2.20
N LEU A 145 -12.66 5.30 2.72
CA LEU A 145 -11.44 4.86 2.07
C LEU A 145 -11.19 3.36 2.34
N TYR A 146 -10.66 2.67 1.35
CA TYR A 146 -10.30 1.25 1.45
C TYR A 146 -9.42 0.93 2.66
N ASN A 147 -8.37 1.73 2.88
CA ASN A 147 -7.41 1.48 3.97
C ASN A 147 -8.06 1.60 5.35
N ASP A 148 -8.98 2.54 5.51
CA ASP A 148 -9.67 2.73 6.79
C ASP A 148 -10.61 1.56 7.05
N PHE A 149 -11.39 1.14 6.05
CA PHE A 149 -12.29 0.01 6.18
C PHE A 149 -11.55 -1.32 6.42
N LYS A 150 -10.47 -1.59 5.67
CA LYS A 150 -9.61 -2.75 5.89
C LYS A 150 -9.05 -2.78 7.32
N ARG A 151 -8.61 -1.63 7.83
CA ARG A 151 -8.06 -1.51 9.19
C ARG A 151 -9.08 -1.86 10.25
N GLU A 152 -10.33 -1.42 10.10
CA GLU A 152 -11.42 -1.79 11.01
C GLU A 152 -11.65 -3.30 11.02
N ILE A 153 -11.66 -3.96 9.86
CA ILE A 153 -11.80 -5.42 9.77
C ILE A 153 -10.65 -6.12 10.51
N ILE A 154 -9.40 -5.76 10.22
CA ILE A 154 -8.22 -6.43 10.78
C ILE A 154 -8.11 -6.22 12.30
N ASN A 155 -8.45 -5.03 12.79
CA ASN A 155 -8.35 -4.71 14.22
C ASN A 155 -9.53 -5.22 15.05
N PHE A 156 -10.61 -5.69 14.41
CA PHE A 156 -11.80 -6.16 15.10
C PHE A 156 -11.51 -7.36 16.01
N ASN A 157 -10.72 -8.32 15.54
CA ASN A 157 -10.40 -9.51 16.35
C ASN A 157 -9.07 -10.14 15.93
N SER A 158 -8.27 -10.62 16.87
CA SER A 158 -6.96 -11.24 16.65
C SER A 158 -6.99 -12.54 15.83
N LEU A 159 -8.16 -13.18 15.71
CA LEU A 159 -8.37 -14.35 14.86
C LEU A 159 -8.45 -13.99 13.37
N ILE A 160 -8.71 -12.74 13.01
CA ILE A 160 -8.64 -12.25 11.64
C ILE A 160 -7.18 -12.01 11.30
N LYS A 161 -6.64 -12.79 10.38
CA LYS A 161 -5.22 -12.69 9.98
C LYS A 161 -5.04 -11.80 8.76
N THR A 162 -5.92 -11.92 7.77
CA THR A 162 -5.90 -11.10 6.57
C THR A 162 -7.30 -10.69 6.13
N ALA A 163 -7.38 -9.56 5.44
CA ALA A 163 -8.56 -9.11 4.72
C ALA A 163 -8.11 -8.57 3.37
N GLU A 164 -8.39 -9.29 2.30
CA GLU A 164 -7.99 -8.96 0.94
C GLU A 164 -9.20 -8.53 0.12
N LEU A 165 -9.16 -7.32 -0.41
CA LEU A 165 -10.20 -6.80 -1.30
C LEU A 165 -10.02 -7.43 -2.68
N PHE A 166 -11.01 -8.16 -3.15
CA PHE A 166 -10.98 -8.78 -4.48
C PHE A 166 -11.92 -8.13 -5.49
N ASP A 167 -12.95 -7.39 -5.02
CA ASP A 167 -13.86 -6.69 -5.93
C ASP A 167 -14.37 -5.37 -5.33
N VAL A 168 -14.56 -4.37 -6.21
CA VAL A 168 -15.20 -3.09 -5.90
C VAL A 168 -16.29 -2.84 -6.93
N TYR A 169 -17.54 -2.87 -6.49
CA TYR A 169 -18.67 -2.65 -7.38
C TYR A 169 -19.30 -1.27 -7.15
N HIS A 170 -19.47 -0.56 -8.27
CA HIS A 170 -20.26 0.65 -8.39
C HIS A 170 -21.30 0.40 -9.47
N GLY A 171 -22.58 0.51 -9.19
CA GLY A 171 -23.58 0.26 -10.22
C GLY A 171 -25.02 0.52 -9.78
N ASP A 172 -25.95 0.36 -10.72
CA ASP A 172 -27.36 0.73 -10.62
C ASP A 172 -28.14 0.02 -9.50
N LYS A 173 -27.55 -1.01 -8.88
CA LYS A 173 -28.17 -1.74 -7.75
C LYS A 173 -27.85 -1.11 -6.39
N LEU A 174 -27.00 -0.10 -6.34
CA LEU A 174 -26.61 0.64 -5.14
C LEU A 174 -27.13 2.08 -5.22
N ALA A 175 -27.26 2.74 -4.07
CA ALA A 175 -27.55 4.16 -4.07
C ALA A 175 -26.38 4.96 -4.68
N LYS A 176 -26.64 6.17 -5.18
CA LYS A 176 -25.65 7.00 -5.91
C LYS A 176 -24.36 7.31 -5.12
N GLU A 177 -24.41 7.25 -3.79
CA GLU A 177 -23.30 7.54 -2.89
C GLU A 177 -22.79 6.28 -2.19
N GLU A 178 -23.07 5.10 -2.75
CA GLU A 178 -22.67 3.82 -2.19
C GLU A 178 -21.78 3.04 -3.15
N LYS A 179 -20.92 2.23 -2.56
CA LYS A 179 -20.11 1.21 -3.23
C LYS A 179 -20.14 -0.09 -2.45
N SER A 180 -19.86 -1.20 -3.12
CA SER A 180 -19.69 -2.48 -2.47
C SER A 180 -18.23 -2.89 -2.48
N PHE A 181 -17.72 -3.28 -1.32
CA PHE A 181 -16.42 -3.93 -1.17
C PHE A 181 -16.60 -5.42 -0.93
N ALA A 182 -15.93 -6.26 -1.70
CA ALA A 182 -15.90 -7.69 -1.50
C ALA A 182 -14.52 -8.12 -1.00
N PHE A 183 -14.47 -8.74 0.18
CA PHE A 183 -13.26 -9.17 0.85
C PHE A 183 -13.19 -10.68 1.01
N HIS A 184 -12.00 -11.25 0.75
CA HIS A 184 -11.58 -12.53 1.32
C HIS A 184 -11.03 -12.26 2.73
N ILE A 185 -11.67 -12.83 3.75
CA ILE A 185 -11.23 -12.70 5.14
C ILE A 185 -10.73 -14.05 5.64
N GLU A 186 -9.49 -14.08 6.13
CA GLU A 186 -8.85 -15.27 6.66
C GLU A 186 -8.91 -15.26 8.19
N TYR A 187 -9.47 -16.34 8.74
CA TYR A 187 -9.58 -16.59 10.17
C TYR A 187 -8.64 -17.72 10.57
N GLN A 188 -7.82 -17.53 11.61
CA GLN A 188 -6.90 -18.55 12.10
C GLN A 188 -6.61 -18.34 13.59
N ALA A 189 -6.63 -19.43 14.35
CA ALA A 189 -6.16 -19.47 15.73
C ALA A 189 -4.76 -20.11 15.80
N GLU A 190 -3.99 -19.76 16.82
CA GLU A 190 -2.63 -20.29 17.03
C GLU A 190 -2.62 -21.58 17.85
N ASP A 191 -3.69 -21.86 18.59
CA ASP A 191 -3.81 -22.94 19.58
C ASP A 191 -4.78 -24.06 19.19
N LYS A 192 -5.64 -23.84 18.18
CA LYS A 192 -6.64 -24.83 17.75
C LYS A 192 -7.11 -24.62 16.30
N THR A 193 -7.76 -25.64 15.74
CA THR A 193 -8.54 -25.50 14.51
C THR A 193 -9.87 -24.83 14.83
N LEU A 194 -10.20 -23.75 14.11
CA LEU A 194 -11.48 -23.08 14.25
C LEU A 194 -12.60 -23.91 13.65
N THR A 195 -13.70 -24.05 14.37
CA THR A 195 -14.92 -24.67 13.86
C THR A 195 -15.71 -23.70 13.00
N THR A 196 -16.55 -24.23 12.11
CA THR A 196 -17.45 -23.39 11.29
C THR A 196 -18.33 -22.48 12.16
N ALA A 197 -18.87 -23.02 13.26
CA ALA A 197 -19.75 -22.26 14.16
C ALA A 197 -19.02 -21.07 14.82
N GLU A 198 -17.75 -21.25 15.24
CA GLU A 198 -16.95 -20.17 15.83
C GLU A 198 -16.65 -19.06 14.80
N VAL A 199 -16.36 -19.45 13.57
CA VAL A 199 -16.11 -18.49 12.47
C VAL A 199 -17.39 -17.74 12.12
N ASP A 200 -18.52 -18.42 12.00
CA ASP A 200 -19.82 -17.82 11.67
C ASP A 200 -20.28 -16.84 12.77
N GLU A 201 -20.06 -17.17 14.05
CA GLU A 201 -20.34 -16.25 15.17
C GLU A 201 -19.48 -15.00 15.10
N LEU A 202 -18.16 -15.15 14.86
CA LEU A 202 -17.24 -14.03 14.73
C LEU A 202 -17.59 -13.15 13.53
N GLN A 203 -17.94 -13.77 12.40
CA GLN A 203 -18.37 -13.08 11.19
C GLN A 203 -19.64 -12.25 11.43
N ASN A 204 -20.63 -12.78 12.12
CA ASN A 204 -21.85 -12.06 12.46
C ASN A 204 -21.56 -10.84 13.35
N LYS A 205 -20.68 -10.99 14.35
CA LYS A 205 -20.24 -9.88 15.20
C LYS A 205 -19.48 -8.81 14.41
N LEU A 206 -18.63 -9.21 13.45
CA LEU A 206 -17.93 -8.28 12.55
C LEU A 206 -18.93 -7.49 11.68
N ILE A 207 -19.93 -8.18 11.11
CA ILE A 207 -20.98 -7.54 10.29
C ILE A 207 -21.79 -6.53 11.12
N GLU A 208 -22.11 -6.86 12.36
CA GLU A 208 -22.80 -5.93 13.28
C GLU A 208 -21.95 -4.72 13.64
N HIS A 209 -20.67 -4.91 13.86
CA HIS A 209 -19.72 -3.85 14.18
C HIS A 209 -19.51 -2.84 13.04
N LEU A 210 -19.59 -3.31 11.79
CA LEU A 210 -19.33 -2.50 10.60
C LEU A 210 -20.60 -1.87 9.98
N LYS A 211 -21.77 -2.07 10.57
CA LYS A 211 -23.02 -1.39 10.19
C LYS A 211 -23.10 0.00 10.81
#